data_5dbf12bf697eb8a963e54b27fe351f60
#
_entry.id   5dbf12bf697eb8a963e54b27fe351f60
#
_cell.length_a   1.000
_cell.length_b   1.000
_cell.length_c   1.000
_cell.angle_alpha   90.00
_cell.angle_beta   90.00
_cell.angle_gamma   90.00
#
_symmetry.space_group_name_H-M   'P 1'
#
loop_
_entity.id
_entity.type
_entity.pdbx_description
1 polymer ?
#
loop_
_entity_poly.entity_id
_entity_poly.type
_entity_poly.pdbx_seq_one_letter_code
_entity_poly.pdbx_strand_id
1 'polypeptide(L)'
;TAINVGKKTVTVRELDTDKTYEESYDKLILSPGAKPIRPRLPGMDSPHVFTLRTVEDTFRIHEAASRQKPKTAVVVGGGFIGVEMAENLAALGIAVTLVEKQTQLLSQLDADMASLVHAHMKSKGIQLLLGKSVAGFEDKTSGIVTNIGADEPILSDMVILSIGVLPDSSLAADAGLALGFKNSIAVNDCMQTSNPDIYAVGDAAEITHSASGQKALISLAGPANKQGRIAADHICGVAHTYKGSAASSVLKVFDLTVASTGINERTAGAAGVDYEKIVLSPVSHASYYPGGTVMTIKLLFERESDRILGAQIVGSDGVDKRIDVIATAMQAGITAIGLKDLDLAYAPPYSSAKDPVNMAGFMAENIADGLVKQFHYEDIADLRCRENVILLDTRTPAEYARGHAEGFRNIPLDDLRERLAELD
;
A
#
# COMPACT_ATOMS: atom_id res chain seq x y z
N THR A 1 -8.34 22.87 -22.38
CA THR A 1 -7.11 23.63 -22.06
C THR A 1 -7.37 24.76 -21.06
N ALA A 2 -8.59 25.23 -20.91
CA ALA A 2 -8.99 26.26 -19.93
C ALA A 2 -10.47 26.09 -19.54
N ILE A 3 -10.84 26.60 -18.37
CA ILE A 3 -12.23 26.66 -17.90
C ILE A 3 -12.57 28.10 -17.62
N ASN A 4 -13.64 28.61 -18.22
CA ASN A 4 -14.21 29.93 -17.92
C ASN A 4 -15.45 29.72 -17.03
N VAL A 5 -15.27 29.86 -15.73
CA VAL A 5 -16.34 29.65 -14.73
C VAL A 5 -17.50 30.66 -14.95
N GLY A 6 -17.18 31.92 -15.26
CA GLY A 6 -18.20 32.98 -15.43
C GLY A 6 -19.08 32.79 -16.64
N LYS A 7 -18.53 32.30 -17.76
CA LYS A 7 -19.25 32.00 -18.99
C LYS A 7 -19.81 30.60 -19.08
N LYS A 8 -19.42 29.71 -18.13
CA LYS A 8 -19.68 28.25 -18.18
C LYS A 8 -19.23 27.64 -19.51
N THR A 9 -17.99 27.93 -19.94
CA THR A 9 -17.37 27.32 -21.11
C THR A 9 -16.04 26.66 -20.80
N VAL A 10 -15.69 25.64 -21.58
CA VAL A 10 -14.35 25.03 -21.59
C VAL A 10 -13.71 25.26 -22.94
N THR A 11 -12.42 25.62 -22.94
CA THR A 11 -11.64 25.70 -24.18
C THR A 11 -11.10 24.33 -24.52
N VAL A 12 -11.52 23.78 -25.63
CA VAL A 12 -11.07 22.48 -26.16
C VAL A 12 -10.03 22.71 -27.25
N ARG A 13 -8.96 21.91 -27.26
CA ARG A 13 -7.97 21.85 -28.33
C ARG A 13 -8.01 20.49 -28.99
N GLU A 14 -8.26 20.44 -30.27
CA GLU A 14 -8.13 19.25 -31.12
C GLU A 14 -6.65 18.92 -31.29
N LEU A 15 -6.22 17.71 -30.90
CA LEU A 15 -4.81 17.35 -30.95
C LEU A 15 -4.25 17.16 -32.35
N ASP A 16 -5.09 16.73 -33.30
CA ASP A 16 -4.68 16.48 -34.68
C ASP A 16 -4.55 17.77 -35.52
N THR A 17 -5.35 18.77 -35.21
CA THR A 17 -5.44 20.03 -36.03
C THR A 17 -4.86 21.24 -35.28
N ASP A 18 -4.61 21.10 -34.00
CA ASP A 18 -4.22 22.19 -33.07
C ASP A 18 -5.23 23.35 -32.99
N LYS A 19 -6.47 23.15 -33.50
CA LYS A 19 -7.53 24.12 -33.43
C LYS A 19 -8.15 24.14 -32.03
N THR A 20 -8.54 25.35 -31.61
CA THR A 20 -9.24 25.54 -30.32
C THR A 20 -10.67 26.06 -30.60
N TYR A 21 -11.61 25.58 -29.76
CA TYR A 21 -12.99 26.08 -29.73
C TYR A 21 -13.50 26.12 -28.29
N GLU A 22 -14.59 26.85 -28.05
CA GLU A 22 -15.27 26.89 -26.78
C GLU A 22 -16.48 25.95 -26.80
N GLU A 23 -16.66 25.16 -25.75
CA GLU A 23 -17.81 24.29 -25.49
C GLU A 23 -18.50 24.77 -24.21
N SER A 24 -19.82 24.96 -24.25
CA SER A 24 -20.60 25.35 -23.06
C SER A 24 -21.02 24.15 -22.22
N TYR A 25 -21.20 24.36 -20.91
CA TYR A 25 -21.69 23.34 -20.01
C TYR A 25 -22.72 23.87 -19.02
N ASP A 26 -23.69 23.04 -18.65
CA ASP A 26 -24.55 23.26 -17.48
C ASP A 26 -23.89 22.75 -16.21
N LYS A 27 -23.29 21.55 -16.26
CA LYS A 27 -22.50 20.93 -15.24
C LYS A 27 -21.22 20.36 -15.82
N LEU A 28 -20.13 20.49 -15.09
CA LEU A 28 -18.80 20.02 -15.50
C LEU A 28 -18.23 19.05 -14.48
N ILE A 29 -17.73 17.88 -14.91
CA ILE A 29 -17.00 16.95 -14.08
C ILE A 29 -15.52 16.96 -14.47
N LEU A 30 -14.64 17.26 -13.52
CA LEU A 30 -13.20 17.21 -13.67
C LEU A 30 -12.69 15.86 -13.21
N SER A 31 -12.09 15.08 -14.11
CA SER A 31 -11.45 13.80 -13.83
C SER A 31 -10.04 13.70 -14.44
N PRO A 32 -9.15 14.68 -14.20
CA PRO A 32 -7.85 14.75 -14.89
C PRO A 32 -6.85 13.72 -14.35
N GLY A 33 -7.15 13.06 -13.22
CA GLY A 33 -6.28 12.08 -12.61
C GLY A 33 -5.07 12.70 -11.91
N ALA A 34 -3.93 12.03 -12.02
CA ALA A 34 -2.67 12.46 -11.40
C ALA A 34 -1.51 12.34 -12.40
N LYS A 35 -0.45 13.08 -12.18
CA LYS A 35 0.79 13.06 -12.96
C LYS A 35 1.94 12.43 -12.16
N PRO A 36 2.85 11.67 -12.80
CA PRO A 36 4.05 11.20 -12.14
C PRO A 36 4.88 12.36 -11.60
N ILE A 37 5.45 12.19 -10.42
CA ILE A 37 6.41 13.14 -9.87
C ILE A 37 7.69 13.07 -10.71
N ARG A 38 8.06 14.20 -11.32
CA ARG A 38 9.34 14.38 -12.02
C ARG A 38 10.16 15.43 -11.24
N PRO A 39 11.10 15.01 -10.36
CA PRO A 39 11.92 15.94 -9.59
C PRO A 39 12.91 16.67 -10.50
N ARG A 40 13.32 17.85 -10.11
CA ARG A 40 14.36 18.59 -10.83
C ARG A 40 15.74 18.03 -10.47
N LEU A 41 16.08 16.88 -11.03
CA LEU A 41 17.38 16.24 -10.85
C LEU A 41 18.17 16.29 -12.16
N PRO A 42 19.51 16.35 -12.11
CA PRO A 42 20.35 16.22 -13.29
C PRO A 42 20.03 14.93 -14.06
N GLY A 43 19.97 15.00 -15.39
CA GLY A 43 19.78 13.85 -16.27
C GLY A 43 18.34 13.28 -16.33
N MET A 44 17.34 13.99 -15.77
CA MET A 44 15.93 13.56 -15.81
C MET A 44 15.31 13.45 -17.21
N ASP A 45 15.91 14.13 -18.19
CA ASP A 45 15.41 14.13 -19.58
C ASP A 45 16.15 13.08 -20.44
N SER A 46 16.94 12.21 -19.83
CA SER A 46 17.58 11.08 -20.51
C SER A 46 16.54 10.17 -21.16
N PRO A 47 16.79 9.67 -22.39
CA PRO A 47 15.92 8.70 -23.05
C PRO A 47 15.88 7.33 -22.35
N HIS A 48 16.78 7.08 -21.41
CA HIS A 48 16.85 5.87 -20.60
C HIS A 48 16.02 5.98 -19.31
N VAL A 49 15.47 7.16 -18.97
CA VAL A 49 14.62 7.37 -17.79
C VAL A 49 13.15 7.38 -18.19
N PHE A 50 12.41 6.43 -17.67
CA PHE A 50 10.98 6.24 -17.93
C PHE A 50 10.14 6.56 -16.70
N THR A 51 8.96 7.11 -16.91
CA THR A 51 7.86 7.18 -15.94
C THR A 51 6.72 6.30 -16.42
N LEU A 52 5.85 5.84 -15.52
CA LEU A 52 4.71 5.02 -15.87
C LEU A 52 3.41 5.62 -15.33
N ARG A 53 2.52 6.00 -16.23
CA ARG A 53 1.18 6.48 -15.90
C ARG A 53 0.15 6.17 -16.99
N THR A 54 0.54 6.28 -18.25
CA THR A 54 -0.37 6.14 -19.40
C THR A 54 -0.08 4.86 -20.18
N VAL A 55 -0.98 4.51 -21.11
CA VAL A 55 -0.78 3.39 -22.04
C VAL A 55 0.46 3.64 -22.92
N GLU A 56 0.65 4.90 -23.35
CA GLU A 56 1.82 5.32 -24.15
C GLU A 56 3.13 5.10 -23.37
N ASP A 57 3.15 5.40 -22.07
CA ASP A 57 4.30 5.12 -21.23
C ASP A 57 4.59 3.60 -21.18
N THR A 58 3.53 2.79 -21.06
CA THR A 58 3.66 1.31 -21.09
C THR A 58 4.24 0.83 -22.43
N PHE A 59 3.77 1.35 -23.55
CA PHE A 59 4.32 1.01 -24.86
C PHE A 59 5.78 1.42 -24.99
N ARG A 60 6.18 2.58 -24.51
CA ARG A 60 7.58 3.05 -24.54
C ARG A 60 8.48 2.15 -23.70
N ILE A 61 8.05 1.77 -22.50
CA ILE A 61 8.80 0.84 -21.63
C ILE A 61 8.88 -0.54 -22.27
N HIS A 62 7.77 -1.05 -22.80
CA HIS A 62 7.73 -2.35 -23.47
C HIS A 62 8.62 -2.39 -24.71
N GLU A 63 8.61 -1.33 -25.52
CA GLU A 63 9.49 -1.20 -26.70
C GLU A 63 10.96 -1.20 -26.28
N ALA A 64 11.34 -0.41 -25.27
CA ALA A 64 12.70 -0.39 -24.73
C ALA A 64 13.12 -1.78 -24.23
N ALA A 65 12.27 -2.45 -23.43
CA ALA A 65 12.55 -3.79 -22.92
C ALA A 65 12.67 -4.85 -24.02
N SER A 66 11.83 -4.78 -25.07
CA SER A 66 11.78 -5.79 -26.12
C SER A 66 12.86 -5.60 -27.20
N ARG A 67 13.10 -4.34 -27.64
CA ARG A 67 14.03 -4.05 -28.74
C ARG A 67 15.48 -3.90 -28.30
N GLN A 68 15.71 -3.21 -27.17
CA GLN A 68 17.06 -2.94 -26.65
C GLN A 68 17.59 -4.13 -25.84
N LYS A 69 16.70 -5.01 -25.35
CA LYS A 69 17.01 -6.19 -24.53
C LYS A 69 17.93 -5.84 -23.35
N PRO A 70 17.52 -4.88 -22.50
CA PRO A 70 18.33 -4.46 -21.37
C PRO A 70 18.61 -5.66 -20.46
N LYS A 71 19.80 -5.70 -19.88
CA LYS A 71 20.21 -6.72 -18.92
C LYS A 71 19.98 -6.27 -17.49
N THR A 72 20.01 -4.95 -17.28
CA THR A 72 19.94 -4.33 -15.95
C THR A 72 18.97 -3.17 -15.95
N ALA A 73 18.24 -3.01 -14.84
CA ALA A 73 17.35 -1.89 -14.63
C ALA A 73 17.43 -1.36 -13.19
N VAL A 74 17.30 -0.06 -13.04
CA VAL A 74 17.07 0.57 -11.74
C VAL A 74 15.61 1.01 -11.66
N VAL A 75 14.92 0.61 -10.61
CA VAL A 75 13.59 1.11 -10.27
C VAL A 75 13.72 2.06 -9.08
N VAL A 76 13.30 3.29 -9.25
CA VAL A 76 13.37 4.33 -8.22
C VAL A 76 12.00 4.57 -7.61
N GLY A 77 11.83 4.20 -6.34
CA GLY A 77 10.58 4.28 -5.60
C GLY A 77 9.96 2.91 -5.32
N GLY A 78 9.67 2.63 -4.06
CA GLY A 78 9.19 1.35 -3.53
C GLY A 78 7.69 1.32 -3.22
N GLY A 79 6.88 2.14 -3.90
CA GLY A 79 5.42 2.08 -3.87
C GLY A 79 4.86 0.97 -4.76
N PHE A 80 3.53 0.91 -4.94
CA PHE A 80 2.84 -0.08 -5.78
C PHE A 80 3.47 -0.20 -7.17
N ILE A 81 3.57 0.91 -7.90
CA ILE A 81 4.11 0.93 -9.28
C ILE A 81 5.54 0.40 -9.32
N GLY A 82 6.39 0.81 -8.36
CA GLY A 82 7.79 0.38 -8.34
C GLY A 82 7.95 -1.11 -8.08
N VAL A 83 7.17 -1.65 -7.15
CA VAL A 83 7.18 -3.09 -6.83
C VAL A 83 6.69 -3.92 -8.02
N GLU A 84 5.57 -3.52 -8.65
CA GLU A 84 5.02 -4.18 -9.85
C GLU A 84 5.99 -4.10 -11.04
N MET A 85 6.64 -2.95 -11.24
CA MET A 85 7.65 -2.80 -12.29
C MET A 85 8.87 -3.68 -12.05
N ALA A 86 9.34 -3.77 -10.79
CA ALA A 86 10.47 -4.64 -10.44
C ALA A 86 10.15 -6.12 -10.73
N GLU A 87 8.94 -6.59 -10.37
CA GLU A 87 8.47 -7.94 -10.70
C GLU A 87 8.43 -8.18 -12.20
N ASN A 88 7.79 -7.29 -12.96
CA ASN A 88 7.60 -7.46 -14.40
C ASN A 88 8.94 -7.43 -15.17
N LEU A 89 9.86 -6.55 -14.79
CA LEU A 89 11.20 -6.50 -15.40
C LEU A 89 12.01 -7.76 -15.07
N ALA A 90 11.94 -8.23 -13.82
CA ALA A 90 12.60 -9.48 -13.42
C ALA A 90 12.02 -10.70 -14.16
N ALA A 91 10.71 -10.74 -14.41
CA ALA A 91 10.06 -11.78 -15.20
C ALA A 91 10.54 -11.81 -16.67
N LEU A 92 11.03 -10.69 -17.20
CA LEU A 92 11.68 -10.59 -18.50
C LEU A 92 13.17 -11.00 -18.47
N GLY A 93 13.71 -11.41 -17.33
CA GLY A 93 15.11 -11.79 -17.14
C GLY A 93 16.06 -10.60 -16.95
N ILE A 94 15.54 -9.42 -16.63
CA ILE A 94 16.32 -8.22 -16.37
C ILE A 94 16.71 -8.20 -14.88
N ALA A 95 18.00 -8.00 -14.59
CA ALA A 95 18.47 -7.84 -13.20
C ALA A 95 18.03 -6.46 -12.68
N VAL A 96 17.26 -6.46 -11.59
CA VAL A 96 16.64 -5.25 -11.07
C VAL A 96 17.24 -4.83 -9.73
N THR A 97 17.63 -3.56 -9.65
CA THR A 97 17.92 -2.87 -8.38
C THR A 97 16.81 -1.88 -8.08
N LEU A 98 16.12 -2.05 -6.95
CA LEU A 98 15.10 -1.12 -6.48
C LEU A 98 15.69 -0.19 -5.42
N VAL A 99 15.63 1.12 -5.66
CA VAL A 99 16.14 2.16 -4.78
C VAL A 99 14.94 2.88 -4.14
N GLU A 100 14.87 2.86 -2.80
CA GLU A 100 13.81 3.53 -2.05
C GLU A 100 14.40 4.47 -1.00
N LYS A 101 13.88 5.70 -0.96
CA LYS A 101 14.30 6.74 -0.02
C LYS A 101 13.93 6.39 1.42
N GLN A 102 12.78 5.76 1.62
CA GLN A 102 12.35 5.30 2.93
C GLN A 102 13.12 4.03 3.33
N THR A 103 13.08 3.72 4.61
CA THR A 103 13.71 2.50 5.15
C THR A 103 12.94 1.21 4.82
N GLN A 104 11.77 1.34 4.16
CA GLN A 104 10.92 0.23 3.76
C GLN A 104 10.20 0.50 2.44
N LEU A 105 9.78 -0.57 1.77
CA LEU A 105 8.82 -0.55 0.67
C LEU A 105 7.40 -0.40 1.20
N LEU A 106 6.45 -0.05 0.31
CA LEU A 106 5.01 -0.08 0.58
C LEU A 106 4.64 0.66 1.89
N SER A 107 4.74 1.96 1.87
CA SER A 107 4.56 2.83 3.04
C SER A 107 3.20 2.71 3.76
N GLN A 108 2.22 2.03 3.17
CA GLN A 108 0.95 1.66 3.80
C GLN A 108 1.07 0.48 4.78
N LEU A 109 2.13 -0.31 4.69
CA LEU A 109 2.45 -1.36 5.66
C LEU A 109 3.25 -0.79 6.83
N ASP A 110 3.24 -1.50 7.95
CA ASP A 110 4.20 -1.31 9.03
C ASP A 110 5.52 -2.06 8.73
N ALA A 111 6.58 -1.72 9.46
CA ALA A 111 7.93 -2.20 9.14
C ALA A 111 8.07 -3.73 9.25
N ASP A 112 7.41 -4.34 10.23
CA ASP A 112 7.36 -5.79 10.43
C ASP A 112 6.69 -6.50 9.23
N MET A 113 5.55 -5.99 8.77
CA MET A 113 4.83 -6.53 7.61
C MET A 113 5.60 -6.30 6.30
N ALA A 114 6.19 -5.11 6.13
CA ALA A 114 7.02 -4.79 4.97
C ALA A 114 8.27 -5.69 4.90
N SER A 115 8.82 -6.13 6.04
CA SER A 115 9.99 -7.01 6.10
C SER A 115 9.76 -8.35 5.39
N LEU A 116 8.54 -8.89 5.45
CA LEU A 116 8.15 -10.12 4.73
C LEU A 116 8.24 -9.94 3.22
N VAL A 117 7.78 -8.77 2.73
CA VAL A 117 7.88 -8.41 1.31
C VAL A 117 9.34 -8.22 0.90
N HIS A 118 10.16 -7.55 1.73
CA HIS A 118 11.59 -7.37 1.46
C HIS A 118 12.32 -8.71 1.32
N ALA A 119 12.09 -9.63 2.27
CA ALA A 119 12.69 -10.95 2.25
C ALA A 119 12.30 -11.73 0.99
N HIS A 120 11.01 -11.66 0.62
CA HIS A 120 10.50 -12.32 -0.57
C HIS A 120 11.10 -11.74 -1.86
N MET A 121 11.10 -10.42 -2.05
CA MET A 121 11.68 -9.79 -3.24
C MET A 121 13.18 -10.10 -3.37
N LYS A 122 13.93 -10.10 -2.25
CA LYS A 122 15.34 -10.52 -2.25
C LYS A 122 15.50 -11.99 -2.69
N SER A 123 14.63 -12.88 -2.24
CA SER A 123 14.65 -14.30 -2.65
C SER A 123 14.36 -14.50 -4.14
N LYS A 124 13.66 -13.53 -4.76
CA LYS A 124 13.40 -13.49 -6.21
C LYS A 124 14.51 -12.77 -7.00
N GLY A 125 15.62 -12.41 -6.37
CA GLY A 125 16.78 -11.81 -7.01
C GLY A 125 16.72 -10.28 -7.16
N ILE A 126 15.75 -9.60 -6.56
CA ILE A 126 15.70 -8.13 -6.56
C ILE A 126 16.72 -7.60 -5.55
N GLN A 127 17.61 -6.72 -5.99
CA GLN A 127 18.48 -5.97 -5.10
C GLN A 127 17.69 -4.79 -4.51
N LEU A 128 17.58 -4.72 -3.18
CA LEU A 128 16.89 -3.63 -2.49
C LEU A 128 17.91 -2.68 -1.84
N LEU A 129 17.84 -1.41 -2.18
CA LEU A 129 18.59 -0.31 -1.58
C LEU A 129 17.61 0.63 -0.87
N LEU A 130 17.35 0.33 0.41
CA LEU A 130 16.43 1.08 1.26
C LEU A 130 17.15 2.19 2.02
N GLY A 131 16.46 3.29 2.32
CA GLY A 131 17.05 4.48 2.97
C GLY A 131 17.99 5.26 2.06
N LYS A 132 17.90 5.05 0.72
CA LYS A 132 18.80 5.63 -0.26
C LYS A 132 18.07 6.59 -1.20
N SER A 133 18.61 7.78 -1.39
CA SER A 133 18.05 8.80 -2.27
C SER A 133 18.83 8.93 -3.56
N VAL A 134 18.11 8.95 -4.69
CA VAL A 134 18.71 9.28 -5.98
C VAL A 134 18.97 10.77 -6.07
N ALA A 135 20.19 11.13 -6.48
CA ALA A 135 20.65 12.51 -6.63
C ALA A 135 20.67 13.00 -8.09
N GLY A 136 20.61 12.09 -9.06
CA GLY A 136 20.60 12.41 -10.48
C GLY A 136 20.97 11.23 -11.35
N PHE A 137 20.98 11.49 -12.66
CA PHE A 137 21.30 10.51 -13.69
C PHE A 137 22.35 11.07 -14.64
N GLU A 138 23.15 10.19 -15.25
CA GLU A 138 24.17 10.59 -16.23
C GLU A 138 24.24 9.56 -17.35
N ASP A 139 23.99 9.99 -18.58
CA ASP A 139 24.13 9.12 -19.76
C ASP A 139 25.59 8.74 -20.00
N LYS A 140 25.84 7.47 -20.27
CA LYS A 140 27.12 6.89 -20.68
C LYS A 140 26.96 6.11 -21.98
N THR A 141 28.06 5.86 -22.66
CA THR A 141 28.05 5.04 -23.87
C THR A 141 27.51 3.62 -23.63
N SER A 142 27.63 3.12 -22.41
CA SER A 142 27.21 1.77 -22.00
C SER A 142 25.89 1.71 -21.24
N GLY A 143 25.13 2.80 -21.19
CA GLY A 143 23.86 2.87 -20.45
C GLY A 143 23.70 4.18 -19.66
N ILE A 144 23.02 4.11 -18.51
CA ILE A 144 22.75 5.24 -17.65
C ILE A 144 23.27 4.97 -16.23
N VAL A 145 23.95 5.96 -15.65
CA VAL A 145 24.42 5.94 -14.26
C VAL A 145 23.37 6.61 -13.38
N THR A 146 22.90 5.90 -12.36
CA THR A 146 22.06 6.44 -11.29
C THR A 146 22.93 6.81 -10.09
N ASN A 147 23.02 8.10 -9.75
CA ASN A 147 23.77 8.60 -8.61
C ASN A 147 22.94 8.49 -7.32
N ILE A 148 23.49 7.83 -6.30
CA ILE A 148 22.82 7.56 -5.02
C ILE A 148 23.56 8.30 -3.91
N GLY A 149 23.34 9.61 -3.76
CA GLY A 149 23.95 10.42 -2.71
C GLY A 149 25.47 10.20 -2.58
N ALA A 150 25.89 9.72 -1.41
CA ALA A 150 27.30 9.41 -1.12
C ALA A 150 27.69 7.95 -1.39
N ASP A 151 26.73 7.11 -1.83
CA ASP A 151 26.98 5.71 -2.15
C ASP A 151 27.54 5.55 -3.57
N GLU A 152 28.05 4.35 -3.89
CA GLU A 152 28.52 4.04 -5.24
C GLU A 152 27.37 4.15 -6.26
N PRO A 153 27.61 4.82 -7.39
CA PRO A 153 26.61 4.97 -8.44
C PRO A 153 26.33 3.64 -9.12
N ILE A 154 25.11 3.47 -9.63
CA ILE A 154 24.68 2.24 -10.31
C ILE A 154 24.64 2.49 -11.81
N LEU A 155 25.38 1.71 -12.59
CA LEU A 155 25.27 1.65 -14.04
C LEU A 155 24.15 0.65 -14.41
N SER A 156 23.21 1.07 -15.25
CA SER A 156 22.12 0.24 -15.75
C SER A 156 21.78 0.58 -17.21
N ASP A 157 20.99 -0.28 -17.85
CA ASP A 157 20.54 -0.04 -19.23
C ASP A 157 19.31 0.85 -19.27
N MET A 158 18.47 0.83 -18.21
CA MET A 158 17.27 1.65 -18.11
C MET A 158 16.92 1.99 -16.64
N VAL A 159 16.15 3.05 -16.47
CA VAL A 159 15.64 3.50 -15.18
C VAL A 159 14.12 3.68 -15.26
N ILE A 160 13.38 3.13 -14.28
CA ILE A 160 11.96 3.42 -14.07
C ILE A 160 11.82 4.32 -12.87
N LEU A 161 11.27 5.52 -13.06
CA LEU A 161 11.01 6.47 -11.98
C LEU A 161 9.55 6.34 -11.51
N SER A 162 9.34 5.86 -10.29
CA SER A 162 8.04 5.56 -9.68
C SER A 162 7.91 6.12 -8.25
N ILE A 163 8.39 7.36 -8.05
CA ILE A 163 8.44 8.01 -6.73
C ILE A 163 7.12 8.63 -6.27
N GLY A 164 6.02 8.29 -6.92
CA GLY A 164 4.67 8.73 -6.60
C GLY A 164 4.06 9.64 -7.66
N VAL A 165 2.85 10.11 -7.35
CA VAL A 165 2.04 10.94 -8.25
C VAL A 165 1.57 12.20 -7.52
N LEU A 166 1.28 13.25 -8.28
CA LEU A 166 0.64 14.48 -7.82
C LEU A 166 -0.72 14.63 -8.54
N PRO A 167 -1.75 15.13 -7.85
CA PRO A 167 -3.03 15.42 -8.48
C PRO A 167 -2.85 16.41 -9.63
N ASP A 168 -3.49 16.13 -10.76
CA ASP A 168 -3.50 17.08 -11.89
C ASP A 168 -4.60 18.13 -11.69
N SER A 169 -4.35 19.08 -10.80
CA SER A 169 -5.29 20.12 -10.41
C SER A 169 -5.07 21.46 -11.13
N SER A 170 -4.18 21.52 -12.11
CA SER A 170 -3.82 22.77 -12.79
C SER A 170 -5.03 23.50 -13.40
N LEU A 171 -5.89 22.79 -14.14
CA LEU A 171 -7.11 23.38 -14.72
C LEU A 171 -8.06 23.94 -13.64
N ALA A 172 -8.17 23.27 -12.50
CA ALA A 172 -9.00 23.73 -11.39
C ALA A 172 -8.41 24.97 -10.72
N ALA A 173 -7.08 24.98 -10.52
CA ALA A 173 -6.37 26.14 -9.97
C ALA A 173 -6.50 27.37 -10.86
N ASP A 174 -6.27 27.22 -12.18
CA ASP A 174 -6.37 28.30 -13.16
C ASP A 174 -7.80 28.84 -13.27
N ALA A 175 -8.80 28.00 -13.01
CA ALA A 175 -10.21 28.38 -12.94
C ALA A 175 -10.62 29.03 -11.60
N GLY A 176 -9.70 29.14 -10.64
CA GLY A 176 -9.96 29.73 -9.31
C GLY A 176 -10.76 28.82 -8.36
N LEU A 177 -10.80 27.51 -8.62
CA LEU A 177 -11.42 26.56 -7.72
C LEU A 177 -10.55 26.31 -6.47
N ALA A 178 -11.19 26.07 -5.33
CA ALA A 178 -10.46 25.78 -4.09
C ALA A 178 -9.66 24.46 -4.18
N LEU A 179 -8.41 24.53 -3.72
CA LEU A 179 -7.56 23.36 -3.58
C LEU A 179 -7.42 22.96 -2.09
N GLY A 180 -7.24 21.69 -1.84
CA GLY A 180 -7.11 21.09 -0.52
C GLY A 180 -5.78 20.40 -0.28
N PHE A 181 -5.82 19.25 0.38
CA PHE A 181 -4.64 18.49 0.79
C PHE A 181 -3.73 18.17 -0.41
N LYS A 182 -2.44 18.52 -0.30
CA LYS A 182 -1.42 18.34 -1.35
C LYS A 182 -1.81 18.93 -2.71
N ASN A 183 -2.50 20.07 -2.73
CA ASN A 183 -3.01 20.73 -3.93
C ASN A 183 -4.02 19.90 -4.74
N SER A 184 -4.72 18.96 -4.13
CA SER A 184 -5.87 18.29 -4.75
C SER A 184 -7.05 19.25 -4.89
N ILE A 185 -8.01 18.90 -5.74
CA ILE A 185 -9.24 19.69 -5.87
C ILE A 185 -10.11 19.42 -4.64
N ALA A 186 -10.42 20.47 -3.88
CA ALA A 186 -11.30 20.37 -2.70
C ALA A 186 -12.75 20.09 -3.16
N VAL A 187 -13.39 19.09 -2.57
CA VAL A 187 -14.77 18.70 -2.85
C VAL A 187 -15.52 18.39 -1.55
N ASN A 188 -16.86 18.55 -1.62
CA ASN A 188 -17.75 18.08 -0.58
C ASN A 188 -18.13 16.60 -0.76
N ASP A 189 -18.99 16.06 0.10
CA ASP A 189 -19.41 14.66 0.05
C ASP A 189 -20.23 14.28 -1.19
N CYS A 190 -20.67 15.25 -1.99
CA CYS A 190 -21.33 15.06 -3.28
C CYS A 190 -20.36 15.21 -4.47
N MET A 191 -19.05 15.28 -4.21
CA MET A 191 -17.98 15.53 -5.21
C MET A 191 -18.06 16.92 -5.86
N GLN A 192 -18.82 17.85 -5.30
CA GLN A 192 -18.96 19.21 -5.78
C GLN A 192 -17.79 20.07 -5.29
N THR A 193 -17.21 20.87 -6.18
CA THR A 193 -16.10 21.79 -5.85
C THR A 193 -16.62 23.07 -5.16
N SER A 194 -15.76 24.07 -5.00
CA SER A 194 -16.15 25.40 -4.53
C SER A 194 -17.14 26.12 -5.49
N ASN A 195 -17.27 25.64 -6.72
CA ASN A 195 -18.29 26.09 -7.66
C ASN A 195 -19.43 25.06 -7.77
N PRO A 196 -20.71 25.45 -7.58
CA PRO A 196 -21.85 24.51 -7.56
C PRO A 196 -22.15 23.83 -8.89
N ASP A 197 -21.56 24.27 -9.98
CA ASP A 197 -21.72 23.68 -11.30
C ASP A 197 -20.55 22.81 -11.73
N ILE A 198 -19.50 22.73 -10.88
CA ILE A 198 -18.29 21.99 -11.18
C ILE A 198 -18.03 20.93 -10.10
N TYR A 199 -17.77 19.72 -10.55
CA TYR A 199 -17.47 18.54 -9.72
C TYR A 199 -16.03 18.05 -10.01
N ALA A 200 -15.42 17.36 -9.07
CA ALA A 200 -14.14 16.71 -9.29
C ALA A 200 -14.12 15.30 -8.68
N VAL A 201 -13.53 14.35 -9.40
CA VAL A 201 -13.50 12.93 -9.04
C VAL A 201 -12.14 12.30 -9.37
N GLY A 202 -11.87 11.13 -8.79
CA GLY A 202 -10.67 10.34 -9.02
C GLY A 202 -9.42 10.91 -8.33
N ASP A 203 -8.25 10.60 -8.87
CA ASP A 203 -6.95 10.88 -8.24
C ASP A 203 -6.64 12.37 -8.05
N ALA A 204 -7.41 13.25 -8.68
CA ALA A 204 -7.26 14.70 -8.54
C ALA A 204 -8.05 15.28 -7.37
N ALA A 205 -9.06 14.56 -6.87
CA ALA A 205 -9.97 15.05 -5.84
C ALA A 205 -9.52 14.65 -4.42
N GLU A 206 -9.73 15.58 -3.47
CA GLU A 206 -9.56 15.32 -2.04
C GLU A 206 -10.73 14.48 -1.52
N ILE A 207 -10.43 13.50 -0.68
CA ILE A 207 -11.47 12.71 -0.01
C ILE A 207 -11.21 12.59 1.50
N THR A 208 -12.22 12.11 2.24
CA THR A 208 -12.06 11.77 3.64
C THR A 208 -11.61 10.31 3.77
N HIS A 209 -10.54 10.07 4.53
CA HIS A 209 -10.13 8.72 4.91
C HIS A 209 -11.05 8.21 6.02
N SER A 210 -11.82 7.15 5.75
CA SER A 210 -12.93 6.73 6.64
C SER A 210 -12.48 6.24 8.02
N ALA A 211 -11.28 5.67 8.16
CA ALA A 211 -10.77 5.20 9.44
C ALA A 211 -10.20 6.32 10.32
N SER A 212 -9.55 7.33 9.74
CA SER A 212 -8.92 8.43 10.48
C SER A 212 -9.77 9.70 10.53
N GLY A 213 -10.79 9.84 9.68
CA GLY A 213 -11.57 11.06 9.51
C GLY A 213 -10.82 12.23 8.85
N GLN A 214 -9.56 12.05 8.50
CA GLN A 214 -8.73 13.11 7.92
C GLN A 214 -8.86 13.19 6.41
N LYS A 215 -8.57 14.37 5.85
CA LYS A 215 -8.48 14.58 4.41
C LYS A 215 -7.27 13.86 3.83
N ALA A 216 -7.47 13.19 2.69
CA ALA A 216 -6.47 12.34 2.07
C ALA A 216 -6.57 12.35 0.53
N LEU A 217 -5.48 11.94 -0.11
CA LEU A 217 -5.43 11.52 -1.50
C LEU A 217 -5.34 10.00 -1.54
N ILE A 218 -6.31 9.36 -2.17
CA ILE A 218 -6.35 7.91 -2.33
C ILE A 218 -6.52 7.61 -3.82
N SER A 219 -5.41 7.44 -4.49
CA SER A 219 -5.35 7.19 -5.95
C SER A 219 -5.61 5.72 -6.25
N LEU A 220 -6.86 5.29 -6.07
CA LEU A 220 -7.34 3.93 -6.30
C LEU A 220 -8.60 3.95 -7.18
N ALA A 221 -8.71 2.96 -8.07
CA ALA A 221 -9.81 2.86 -9.03
C ALA A 221 -11.19 2.64 -8.38
N GLY A 222 -11.26 1.89 -7.27
CA GLY A 222 -12.50 1.66 -6.54
C GLY A 222 -13.15 2.95 -6.01
N PRO A 223 -12.44 3.80 -5.26
CA PRO A 223 -12.86 5.14 -4.89
C PRO A 223 -13.27 6.00 -6.09
N ALA A 224 -12.44 6.07 -7.13
CA ALA A 224 -12.69 6.88 -8.32
C ALA A 224 -14.02 6.53 -9.01
N ASN A 225 -14.32 5.23 -9.17
CA ASN A 225 -15.58 4.75 -9.73
C ASN A 225 -16.80 5.18 -8.90
N LYS A 226 -16.72 5.02 -7.58
CA LYS A 226 -17.80 5.43 -6.67
C LYS A 226 -18.04 6.94 -6.71
N GLN A 227 -16.96 7.72 -6.74
CA GLN A 227 -17.03 9.19 -6.85
C GLN A 227 -17.69 9.62 -8.15
N GLY A 228 -17.32 9.01 -9.29
CA GLY A 228 -17.93 9.29 -10.59
C GLY A 228 -19.43 9.05 -10.58
N ARG A 229 -19.89 7.95 -9.97
CA ARG A 229 -21.30 7.63 -9.82
C ARG A 229 -22.02 8.65 -8.93
N ILE A 230 -21.44 9.03 -7.78
CA ILE A 230 -22.04 9.99 -6.86
C ILE A 230 -22.15 11.37 -7.49
N ALA A 231 -21.13 11.83 -8.23
CA ALA A 231 -21.18 13.10 -8.95
C ALA A 231 -22.34 13.10 -9.96
N ALA A 232 -22.49 12.03 -10.75
CA ALA A 232 -23.57 11.89 -11.72
C ALA A 232 -24.95 11.85 -11.05
N ASP A 233 -25.12 11.07 -9.99
CA ASP A 233 -26.36 10.98 -9.22
C ASP A 233 -26.76 12.35 -8.66
N HIS A 234 -25.82 13.10 -8.06
CA HIS A 234 -26.09 14.43 -7.52
C HIS A 234 -26.46 15.43 -8.61
N ILE A 235 -25.79 15.41 -9.77
CA ILE A 235 -26.13 16.24 -10.94
C ILE A 235 -27.57 15.98 -11.41
N CYS A 236 -28.01 14.72 -11.35
CA CYS A 236 -29.35 14.30 -11.73
C CYS A 236 -30.39 14.44 -10.60
N GLY A 237 -30.05 15.05 -9.47
CA GLY A 237 -30.98 15.30 -8.36
C GLY A 237 -31.17 14.11 -7.41
N VAL A 238 -30.34 13.06 -7.50
CA VAL A 238 -30.36 11.92 -6.59
C VAL A 238 -29.48 12.21 -5.38
N ALA A 239 -30.02 12.12 -4.17
CA ALA A 239 -29.33 12.45 -2.93
C ALA A 239 -28.44 11.32 -2.44
N HIS A 240 -27.29 11.14 -3.06
CA HIS A 240 -26.23 10.22 -2.61
C HIS A 240 -24.99 11.00 -2.15
N THR A 241 -24.30 10.48 -1.12
CA THR A 241 -23.05 11.07 -0.61
C THR A 241 -21.94 10.03 -0.55
N TYR A 242 -20.73 10.48 -0.80
CA TYR A 242 -19.53 9.67 -0.66
C TYR A 242 -19.10 9.57 0.80
N LYS A 243 -18.97 8.35 1.30
CA LYS A 243 -18.63 8.08 2.71
C LYS A 243 -17.12 8.03 2.98
N GLY A 244 -16.30 8.44 2.01
CA GLY A 244 -14.86 8.32 2.09
C GLY A 244 -14.36 6.92 1.70
N SER A 245 -13.10 6.65 2.01
CA SER A 245 -12.45 5.37 1.71
C SER A 245 -11.50 4.98 2.84
N ALA A 246 -11.44 3.68 3.16
CA ALA A 246 -10.43 3.09 4.03
C ALA A 246 -9.10 2.80 3.32
N ALA A 247 -8.94 3.22 2.07
CA ALA A 247 -7.77 2.93 1.23
C ALA A 247 -7.48 1.43 1.09
N SER A 248 -8.51 0.58 1.08
CA SER A 248 -8.35 -0.86 0.89
C SER A 248 -7.65 -1.16 -0.42
N SER A 249 -6.57 -1.92 -0.36
CA SER A 249 -5.70 -2.21 -1.50
C SER A 249 -5.16 -3.63 -1.44
N VAL A 250 -4.90 -4.19 -2.61
CA VAL A 250 -4.25 -5.49 -2.79
C VAL A 250 -3.22 -5.37 -3.90
N LEU A 251 -2.08 -6.01 -3.70
CA LEU A 251 -0.94 -6.03 -4.61
C LEU A 251 -0.40 -7.44 -4.74
N LYS A 252 -0.07 -7.85 -5.95
CA LYS A 252 0.72 -9.05 -6.22
C LYS A 252 2.20 -8.71 -6.19
N VAL A 253 3.00 -9.51 -5.49
CA VAL A 253 4.46 -9.41 -5.43
C VAL A 253 5.04 -10.79 -5.69
N PHE A 254 5.28 -11.12 -6.95
CA PHE A 254 5.61 -12.46 -7.44
C PHE A 254 4.52 -13.48 -7.06
N ASP A 255 4.78 -14.38 -6.15
CA ASP A 255 3.85 -15.38 -5.62
C ASP A 255 3.27 -15.00 -4.24
N LEU A 256 3.57 -13.80 -3.74
CA LEU A 256 2.88 -13.22 -2.60
C LEU A 256 1.73 -12.31 -3.03
N THR A 257 0.71 -12.28 -2.19
CA THR A 257 -0.33 -11.26 -2.16
C THR A 257 -0.12 -10.39 -0.93
N VAL A 258 -0.14 -9.09 -1.11
CA VAL A 258 0.02 -8.09 -0.05
C VAL A 258 -1.22 -7.21 -0.04
N ALA A 259 -1.90 -7.11 1.09
CA ALA A 259 -3.12 -6.32 1.19
C ALA A 259 -3.13 -5.46 2.45
N SER A 260 -3.83 -4.32 2.36
CA SER A 260 -4.04 -3.44 3.51
C SER A 260 -5.38 -2.72 3.43
N THR A 261 -5.91 -2.35 4.59
CA THR A 261 -7.09 -1.49 4.74
C THR A 261 -6.98 -0.64 5.99
N GLY A 262 -7.58 0.55 5.99
CA GLY A 262 -7.52 1.46 7.15
C GLY A 262 -6.17 2.14 7.31
N ILE A 263 -5.77 2.37 8.57
CA ILE A 263 -4.53 3.05 8.93
C ILE A 263 -3.51 2.07 9.52
N ASN A 264 -2.23 2.40 9.40
CA ASN A 264 -1.13 1.68 10.01
C ASN A 264 -0.67 2.36 11.31
N GLU A 265 0.26 1.74 12.05
CA GLU A 265 0.79 2.26 13.32
C GLU A 265 1.32 3.68 13.20
N ARG A 266 2.06 3.99 12.14
CA ARG A 266 2.60 5.33 11.91
C ARG A 266 1.50 6.38 11.80
N THR A 267 0.41 6.06 11.09
CA THR A 267 -0.73 6.97 10.91
C THR A 267 -1.53 7.10 12.20
N ALA A 268 -1.74 5.99 12.93
CA ALA A 268 -2.41 5.99 14.23
C ALA A 268 -1.62 6.84 15.25
N GLY A 269 -0.31 6.63 15.34
CA GLY A 269 0.56 7.42 16.22
C GLY A 269 0.59 8.91 15.88
N ALA A 270 0.67 9.25 14.58
CA ALA A 270 0.60 10.65 14.13
C ALA A 270 -0.74 11.34 14.43
N ALA A 271 -1.83 10.56 14.47
CA ALA A 271 -3.16 11.02 14.84
C ALA A 271 -3.42 11.03 16.36
N GLY A 272 -2.46 10.55 17.17
CA GLY A 272 -2.60 10.46 18.63
C GLY A 272 -3.66 9.44 19.09
N VAL A 273 -3.96 8.43 18.25
CA VAL A 273 -4.93 7.38 18.59
C VAL A 273 -4.24 6.35 19.49
N ASP A 274 -4.84 6.06 20.65
CA ASP A 274 -4.40 4.94 21.50
C ASP A 274 -4.90 3.63 20.90
N TYR A 275 -3.97 2.78 20.48
CA TYR A 275 -4.30 1.54 19.78
C TYR A 275 -3.64 0.32 20.43
N GLU A 276 -4.24 -0.81 20.18
CA GLU A 276 -3.67 -2.14 20.38
C GLU A 276 -3.43 -2.77 19.01
N LYS A 277 -2.48 -3.70 18.94
CA LYS A 277 -2.19 -4.44 17.72
C LYS A 277 -2.04 -5.93 18.01
N ILE A 278 -2.45 -6.76 17.08
CA ILE A 278 -2.17 -8.19 17.09
C ILE A 278 -1.49 -8.60 15.80
N VAL A 279 -0.61 -9.59 15.91
CA VAL A 279 0.05 -10.21 14.76
C VAL A 279 -0.10 -11.73 14.91
N LEU A 280 -0.64 -12.37 13.89
CA LEU A 280 -0.83 -13.81 13.86
C LEU A 280 -0.47 -14.37 12.48
N SER A 281 -0.07 -15.65 12.45
CA SER A 281 0.38 -16.30 11.21
C SER A 281 -0.38 -17.62 10.98
N PRO A 282 -1.69 -17.55 10.69
CA PRO A 282 -2.51 -18.72 10.40
C PRO A 282 -2.18 -19.32 9.04
N VAL A 283 -2.61 -20.58 8.83
CA VAL A 283 -2.61 -21.22 7.51
C VAL A 283 -3.84 -20.75 6.73
N SER A 284 -3.71 -20.60 5.41
CA SER A 284 -4.76 -20.12 4.51
C SER A 284 -6.02 -20.99 4.52
N HIS A 285 -5.85 -22.29 4.74
CA HIS A 285 -6.95 -23.28 4.84
C HIS A 285 -6.55 -24.45 5.76
N ALA A 286 -7.42 -25.47 5.88
CA ALA A 286 -7.20 -26.62 6.75
C ALA A 286 -5.86 -27.31 6.44
N SER A 287 -5.01 -27.48 7.46
CA SER A 287 -3.62 -27.98 7.32
C SER A 287 -3.53 -29.41 6.80
N TYR A 288 -4.59 -30.21 6.95
CA TYR A 288 -4.68 -31.58 6.43
C TYR A 288 -5.05 -31.62 4.92
N TYR A 289 -5.49 -30.48 4.32
CA TYR A 289 -5.73 -30.38 2.89
C TYR A 289 -4.48 -29.83 2.19
N PRO A 290 -4.04 -30.44 1.07
CA PRO A 290 -2.80 -30.03 0.39
C PRO A 290 -2.82 -28.59 -0.10
N GLY A 291 -1.67 -27.93 -0.05
CA GLY A 291 -1.47 -26.60 -0.61
C GLY A 291 -1.66 -25.44 0.36
N GLY A 292 -1.92 -25.70 1.64
CA GLY A 292 -2.02 -24.65 2.66
C GLY A 292 -0.72 -23.86 2.80
N THR A 293 -0.84 -22.54 2.78
CA THR A 293 0.28 -21.61 2.96
C THR A 293 0.04 -20.71 4.16
N VAL A 294 1.10 -20.31 4.82
CA VAL A 294 1.02 -19.36 5.94
C VAL A 294 0.74 -17.96 5.39
N MET A 295 -0.18 -17.23 6.02
CA MET A 295 -0.33 -15.80 5.87
C MET A 295 -0.05 -15.11 7.20
N THR A 296 0.50 -13.91 7.16
CA THR A 296 0.65 -13.08 8.36
C THR A 296 -0.39 -11.97 8.31
N ILE A 297 -1.18 -11.86 9.36
CA ILE A 297 -2.21 -10.84 9.55
C ILE A 297 -1.76 -9.93 10.69
N LYS A 298 -1.77 -8.62 10.46
CA LYS A 298 -1.66 -7.60 11.49
C LYS A 298 -2.96 -6.83 11.53
N LEU A 299 -3.56 -6.73 12.72
CA LEU A 299 -4.78 -5.97 12.95
C LEU A 299 -4.50 -4.89 13.99
N LEU A 300 -4.89 -3.65 13.69
CA LEU A 300 -4.86 -2.52 14.61
C LEU A 300 -6.27 -2.17 15.03
N PHE A 301 -6.49 -1.94 16.32
CA PHE A 301 -7.78 -1.50 16.86
C PHE A 301 -7.60 -0.53 18.03
N GLU A 302 -8.60 0.32 18.24
CA GLU A 302 -8.61 1.30 19.31
C GLU A 302 -8.79 0.60 20.66
N ARG A 303 -7.95 0.93 21.64
CA ARG A 303 -7.88 0.20 22.90
C ARG A 303 -9.17 0.27 23.74
N GLU A 304 -9.87 1.40 23.71
CA GLU A 304 -11.06 1.63 24.54
C GLU A 304 -12.33 1.05 23.91
N SER A 305 -12.46 1.16 22.59
CA SER A 305 -13.70 0.84 21.86
C SER A 305 -13.65 -0.46 21.07
N ASP A 306 -12.47 -1.08 20.95
CA ASP A 306 -12.16 -2.20 20.06
C ASP A 306 -12.47 -1.93 18.57
N ARG A 307 -12.68 -0.67 18.21
CA ARG A 307 -12.94 -0.26 16.83
C ARG A 307 -11.73 -0.60 15.94
N ILE A 308 -11.95 -1.33 14.88
CA ILE A 308 -10.88 -1.68 13.93
C ILE A 308 -10.39 -0.40 13.25
N LEU A 309 -9.11 -0.13 13.35
CA LEU A 309 -8.42 1.01 12.74
C LEU A 309 -7.82 0.65 11.39
N GLY A 310 -7.31 -0.57 11.26
CA GLY A 310 -6.71 -1.05 10.04
C GLY A 310 -6.21 -2.48 10.12
N ALA A 311 -5.92 -3.05 8.97
CA ALA A 311 -5.33 -4.37 8.87
C ALA A 311 -4.35 -4.46 7.69
N GLN A 312 -3.37 -5.35 7.84
CA GLN A 312 -2.36 -5.67 6.83
C GLN A 312 -2.23 -7.19 6.76
N ILE A 313 -2.20 -7.73 5.55
CA ILE A 313 -2.07 -9.18 5.35
C ILE A 313 -1.02 -9.44 4.26
N VAL A 314 -0.10 -10.36 4.54
CA VAL A 314 0.90 -10.83 3.58
C VAL A 314 0.87 -12.36 3.55
N GLY A 315 0.73 -12.95 2.39
CA GLY A 315 0.68 -14.41 2.21
C GLY A 315 0.56 -14.79 0.73
N SER A 316 0.56 -16.07 0.43
CA SER A 316 0.47 -16.54 -0.96
C SER A 316 -0.97 -16.82 -1.40
N ASP A 317 -1.87 -17.18 -0.48
CA ASP A 317 -3.23 -17.58 -0.80
C ASP A 317 -4.25 -17.02 0.21
N GLY A 318 -5.43 -16.64 -0.28
CA GLY A 318 -6.59 -16.23 0.51
C GLY A 318 -6.44 -14.90 1.26
N VAL A 319 -5.44 -14.10 0.92
CA VAL A 319 -5.19 -12.76 1.49
C VAL A 319 -6.27 -11.77 1.10
N ASP A 320 -6.62 -11.75 -0.19
CA ASP A 320 -7.66 -10.89 -0.78
C ASP A 320 -9.03 -11.09 -0.14
N LYS A 321 -9.42 -12.35 0.07
CA LYS A 321 -10.67 -12.70 0.78
C LYS A 321 -10.69 -12.10 2.19
N ARG A 322 -9.61 -12.24 2.96
CA ARG A 322 -9.58 -11.84 4.39
C ARG A 322 -9.51 -10.34 4.56
N ILE A 323 -8.75 -9.65 3.72
CA ILE A 323 -8.71 -8.18 3.80
C ILE A 323 -10.07 -7.56 3.46
N ASP A 324 -10.82 -8.14 2.51
CA ASP A 324 -12.16 -7.67 2.16
C ASP A 324 -13.18 -7.91 3.28
N VAL A 325 -13.08 -9.06 3.98
CA VAL A 325 -13.90 -9.32 5.17
C VAL A 325 -13.62 -8.30 6.25
N ILE A 326 -12.35 -8.02 6.56
CA ILE A 326 -11.98 -7.01 7.58
C ILE A 326 -12.40 -5.60 7.15
N ALA A 327 -12.20 -5.23 5.88
CA ALA A 327 -12.64 -3.93 5.37
C ALA A 327 -14.16 -3.77 5.44
N THR A 328 -14.91 -4.84 5.18
CA THR A 328 -16.37 -4.87 5.32
C THR A 328 -16.79 -4.75 6.79
N ALA A 329 -16.12 -5.48 7.69
CA ALA A 329 -16.35 -5.39 9.14
C ALA A 329 -16.11 -3.96 9.67
N MET A 330 -15.00 -3.31 9.25
CA MET A 330 -14.72 -1.91 9.57
C MET A 330 -15.85 -0.99 9.11
N GLN A 331 -16.31 -1.14 7.88
CA GLN A 331 -17.37 -0.31 7.32
C GLN A 331 -18.73 -0.55 8.01
N ALA A 332 -18.99 -1.78 8.47
CA ALA A 332 -20.18 -2.14 9.21
C ALA A 332 -20.11 -1.78 10.71
N GLY A 333 -18.97 -1.29 11.21
CA GLY A 333 -18.78 -0.96 12.62
C GLY A 333 -18.62 -2.19 13.53
N ILE A 334 -18.26 -3.34 12.97
CA ILE A 334 -17.91 -4.54 13.74
C ILE A 334 -16.56 -4.30 14.42
N THR A 335 -16.47 -4.63 15.72
CA THR A 335 -15.24 -4.45 16.50
C THR A 335 -14.20 -5.56 16.22
N ALA A 336 -12.96 -5.36 16.69
CA ALA A 336 -11.92 -6.38 16.60
C ALA A 336 -12.35 -7.70 17.27
N ILE A 337 -12.95 -7.62 18.46
CA ILE A 337 -13.49 -8.78 19.16
C ILE A 337 -14.66 -9.41 18.38
N GLY A 338 -15.53 -8.57 17.80
CA GLY A 338 -16.68 -9.04 17.01
C GLY A 338 -16.31 -9.86 15.76
N LEU A 339 -15.06 -9.79 15.30
CA LEU A 339 -14.59 -10.63 14.18
C LEU A 339 -14.68 -12.13 14.49
N LYS A 340 -14.62 -12.53 15.75
CA LYS A 340 -14.73 -13.96 16.18
C LYS A 340 -16.10 -14.58 15.86
N ASP A 341 -17.17 -13.73 15.84
CA ASP A 341 -18.55 -14.16 15.69
C ASP A 341 -19.02 -14.15 14.23
N LEU A 342 -18.15 -13.75 13.30
CA LEU A 342 -18.50 -13.77 11.88
C LEU A 342 -18.70 -15.21 11.38
N ASP A 343 -19.87 -15.49 10.81
CA ASP A 343 -20.18 -16.77 10.17
C ASP A 343 -19.61 -16.80 8.74
N LEU A 344 -18.38 -17.31 8.62
CA LEU A 344 -17.64 -17.33 7.36
C LEU A 344 -17.68 -18.71 6.70
N ALA A 345 -17.81 -18.71 5.38
CA ALA A 345 -17.87 -19.93 4.60
C ALA A 345 -16.61 -20.80 4.75
N TYR A 346 -16.82 -22.07 5.08
CA TYR A 346 -15.77 -23.05 5.28
C TYR A 346 -15.96 -24.30 4.42
N ALA A 347 -14.88 -24.71 3.79
CA ALA A 347 -14.59 -26.08 3.37
C ALA A 347 -13.06 -26.24 3.34
N PRO A 348 -12.52 -27.47 3.50
CA PRO A 348 -11.06 -27.67 3.64
C PRO A 348 -10.16 -26.98 2.61
N PRO A 349 -10.54 -26.88 1.32
CA PRO A 349 -9.71 -26.20 0.31
C PRO A 349 -9.70 -24.67 0.43
N TYR A 350 -10.63 -24.04 1.18
CA TYR A 350 -10.85 -22.59 1.16
C TYR A 350 -10.57 -21.89 2.49
N SER A 351 -10.65 -22.61 3.61
CA SER A 351 -10.44 -22.06 4.94
C SER A 351 -10.20 -23.16 5.97
N SER A 352 -10.02 -22.79 7.23
CA SER A 352 -10.21 -23.64 8.39
C SER A 352 -11.55 -23.36 9.06
N ALA A 353 -12.03 -24.26 9.92
CA ALA A 353 -13.27 -24.06 10.69
C ALA A 353 -13.24 -22.77 11.53
N LYS A 354 -12.05 -22.38 12.02
CA LYS A 354 -11.76 -21.04 12.50
C LYS A 354 -11.04 -20.29 11.37
N ASP A 355 -11.75 -19.44 10.62
CA ASP A 355 -11.11 -18.65 9.58
C ASP A 355 -10.03 -17.74 10.21
N PRO A 356 -8.94 -17.42 9.50
CA PRO A 356 -7.95 -16.45 9.95
C PRO A 356 -8.51 -15.15 10.52
N VAL A 357 -9.64 -14.66 9.99
CA VAL A 357 -10.33 -13.47 10.54
C VAL A 357 -10.96 -13.76 11.91
N ASN A 358 -11.60 -14.93 12.08
CA ASN A 358 -12.11 -15.33 13.39
C ASN A 358 -10.97 -15.50 14.42
N MET A 359 -9.83 -16.07 13.99
CA MET A 359 -8.65 -16.19 14.86
C MET A 359 -8.15 -14.82 15.35
N ALA A 360 -8.17 -13.79 14.49
CA ALA A 360 -7.83 -12.43 14.89
C ALA A 360 -8.80 -11.90 15.96
N GLY A 361 -10.10 -12.17 15.82
CA GLY A 361 -11.10 -11.81 16.82
C GLY A 361 -10.91 -12.51 18.17
N PHE A 362 -10.64 -13.81 18.18
CA PHE A 362 -10.33 -14.55 19.41
C PHE A 362 -9.05 -14.04 20.09
N MET A 363 -8.03 -13.68 19.31
CA MET A 363 -6.81 -13.13 19.86
C MET A 363 -7.03 -11.74 20.48
N ALA A 364 -7.83 -10.89 19.84
CA ALA A 364 -8.23 -9.59 20.40
C ALA A 364 -8.98 -9.74 21.73
N GLU A 365 -9.94 -10.67 21.81
CA GLU A 365 -10.66 -11.00 23.04
C GLU A 365 -9.72 -11.48 24.16
N ASN A 366 -8.83 -12.42 23.87
CA ASN A 366 -7.89 -12.94 24.87
C ASN A 366 -6.99 -11.84 25.48
N ILE A 367 -6.65 -10.82 24.68
CA ILE A 367 -5.87 -9.67 25.15
C ILE A 367 -6.75 -8.74 25.99
N ALA A 368 -7.96 -8.41 25.54
CA ALA A 368 -8.90 -7.57 26.27
C ALA A 368 -9.27 -8.17 27.64
N ASP A 369 -9.46 -9.47 27.72
CA ASP A 369 -9.76 -10.22 28.95
C ASP A 369 -8.52 -10.44 29.83
N GLY A 370 -7.33 -10.02 29.39
CA GLY A 370 -6.08 -10.20 30.12
C GLY A 370 -5.58 -11.65 30.21
N LEU A 371 -6.13 -12.55 29.39
CA LEU A 371 -5.72 -13.96 29.35
C LEU A 371 -4.35 -14.14 28.69
N VAL A 372 -3.96 -13.22 27.82
CA VAL A 372 -2.67 -13.20 27.11
C VAL A 372 -2.02 -11.83 27.27
N LYS A 373 -0.75 -11.82 27.62
CA LYS A 373 0.13 -10.66 27.54
C LYS A 373 1.02 -10.85 26.32
N GLN A 374 0.99 -9.88 25.40
CA GLN A 374 1.82 -9.93 24.21
C GLN A 374 3.03 -9.01 24.33
N PHE A 375 4.07 -9.31 23.60
CA PHE A 375 5.17 -8.41 23.29
C PHE A 375 5.38 -8.39 21.77
N HIS A 376 6.00 -7.34 21.29
CA HIS A 376 6.29 -7.16 19.87
C HIS A 376 7.80 -7.06 19.65
N TYR A 377 8.23 -7.05 18.39
CA TYR A 377 9.66 -7.01 18.07
C TYR A 377 10.36 -5.77 18.63
N GLU A 378 9.65 -4.66 18.77
CA GLU A 378 10.16 -3.42 19.37
C GLU A 378 10.53 -3.59 20.83
N ASP A 379 9.84 -4.46 21.55
CA ASP A 379 10.03 -4.70 23.00
C ASP A 379 11.24 -5.57 23.30
N ILE A 380 11.76 -6.31 22.31
CA ILE A 380 12.81 -7.32 22.51
C ILE A 380 14.07 -6.70 23.09
N ALA A 381 14.46 -5.51 22.67
CA ALA A 381 15.66 -4.85 23.17
C ALA A 381 15.58 -4.58 24.68
N ASP A 382 14.45 -4.09 25.15
CA ASP A 382 14.18 -3.81 26.55
C ASP A 382 14.04 -5.10 27.36
N LEU A 383 13.33 -6.09 26.82
CA LEU A 383 13.14 -7.40 27.48
C LEU A 383 14.48 -8.12 27.70
N ARG A 384 15.41 -8.05 26.75
CA ARG A 384 16.76 -8.63 26.89
C ARG A 384 17.59 -8.02 28.02
N CYS A 385 17.28 -6.80 28.42
CA CYS A 385 17.99 -6.11 29.50
C CYS A 385 17.44 -6.41 30.88
N ARG A 386 16.35 -7.19 31.00
CA ARG A 386 15.70 -7.52 32.28
C ARG A 386 16.26 -8.84 32.83
N GLU A 387 16.72 -8.83 34.07
CA GLU A 387 17.32 -10.00 34.72
C GLU A 387 16.34 -11.18 34.99
N ASN A 388 15.03 -10.86 35.05
CA ASN A 388 13.97 -11.82 35.37
C ASN A 388 13.14 -12.22 34.14
N VAL A 389 13.70 -12.12 32.95
CA VAL A 389 13.04 -12.47 31.70
C VAL A 389 13.87 -13.48 30.91
N ILE A 390 13.23 -14.57 30.51
CA ILE A 390 13.79 -15.56 29.59
C ILE A 390 13.08 -15.39 28.26
N LEU A 391 13.84 -15.12 27.23
CA LEU A 391 13.32 -15.08 25.85
C LEU A 391 13.38 -16.47 25.24
N LEU A 392 12.23 -17.07 24.98
CA LEU A 392 12.10 -18.46 24.57
C LEU A 392 11.66 -18.55 23.11
N ASP A 393 12.39 -19.32 22.29
CA ASP A 393 12.01 -19.72 20.95
C ASP A 393 11.44 -21.14 21.00
N THR A 394 10.14 -21.28 20.80
CA THR A 394 9.42 -22.56 20.89
C THR A 394 9.35 -23.31 19.56
N ARG A 395 10.05 -22.84 18.54
CA ARG A 395 10.13 -23.53 17.24
C ARG A 395 10.97 -24.81 17.34
N THR A 396 10.87 -25.62 16.29
CA THR A 396 11.70 -26.83 16.20
C THR A 396 13.20 -26.50 16.17
N PRO A 397 14.10 -27.42 16.59
CA PRO A 397 15.54 -27.21 16.53
C PRO A 397 16.05 -26.89 15.11
N ALA A 398 15.41 -27.47 14.09
CA ALA A 398 15.76 -27.22 12.70
C ALA A 398 15.41 -25.79 12.24
N GLU A 399 14.29 -25.23 12.69
CA GLU A 399 13.90 -23.85 12.41
C GLU A 399 14.81 -22.87 13.16
N TYR A 400 15.09 -23.14 14.43
CA TYR A 400 16.01 -22.35 15.23
C TYR A 400 17.42 -22.30 14.63
N ALA A 401 17.95 -23.43 14.14
CA ALA A 401 19.27 -23.51 13.51
C ALA A 401 19.35 -22.74 12.16
N ARG A 402 18.24 -22.57 11.43
CA ARG A 402 18.20 -21.77 10.19
C ARG A 402 18.33 -20.27 10.44
N GLY A 403 17.96 -19.83 11.65
CA GLY A 403 18.04 -18.43 12.08
C GLY A 403 17.09 -18.18 13.24
N HIS A 404 17.56 -17.45 14.24
CA HIS A 404 16.80 -17.09 15.44
C HIS A 404 17.21 -15.69 15.92
N ALA A 405 16.35 -15.07 16.71
CA ALA A 405 16.67 -13.79 17.33
C ALA A 405 17.74 -14.00 18.42
N GLU A 406 18.73 -13.12 18.41
CA GLU A 406 19.83 -13.17 19.38
C GLU A 406 19.32 -13.07 20.82
N GLY A 407 19.82 -13.95 21.70
CA GLY A 407 19.44 -14.00 23.11
C GLY A 407 18.22 -14.88 23.40
N PHE A 408 17.58 -15.47 22.38
CA PHE A 408 16.53 -16.45 22.60
C PHE A 408 17.09 -17.84 22.83
N ARG A 409 16.49 -18.57 23.82
CA ARG A 409 16.78 -19.96 24.12
C ARG A 409 15.76 -20.85 23.43
N ASN A 410 16.20 -21.91 22.75
CA ASN A 410 15.29 -22.86 22.12
C ASN A 410 14.84 -23.96 23.06
N ILE A 411 13.54 -24.05 23.28
CA ILE A 411 12.85 -25.23 23.83
C ILE A 411 11.63 -25.46 22.93
N PRO A 412 11.62 -26.52 22.11
CA PRO A 412 10.49 -26.82 21.24
C PRO A 412 9.18 -26.90 22.00
N LEU A 413 8.09 -26.45 21.39
CA LEU A 413 6.77 -26.42 22.03
C LEU A 413 6.35 -27.80 22.57
N ASP A 414 6.65 -28.87 21.82
CA ASP A 414 6.30 -30.23 22.20
C ASP A 414 7.07 -30.70 23.44
N ASP A 415 8.29 -30.22 23.66
CA ASP A 415 9.15 -30.57 24.82
C ASP A 415 8.92 -29.62 26.00
N LEU A 416 8.30 -28.46 25.78
CA LEU A 416 8.27 -27.38 26.77
C LEU A 416 7.67 -27.78 28.10
N ARG A 417 6.61 -28.58 28.10
CA ARG A 417 5.91 -29.00 29.32
C ARG A 417 6.80 -29.85 30.24
N GLU A 418 7.64 -30.70 29.64
CA GLU A 418 8.56 -31.57 30.38
C GLU A 418 9.80 -30.81 30.85
N ARG A 419 10.11 -29.68 30.23
CA ARG A 419 11.30 -28.88 30.46
C ARG A 419 11.03 -27.54 31.18
N LEU A 420 9.83 -27.37 31.77
CA LEU A 420 9.48 -26.16 32.52
C LEU A 420 10.46 -25.84 33.65
N ALA A 421 11.00 -26.85 34.34
CA ALA A 421 11.99 -26.70 35.42
C ALA A 421 13.33 -26.05 34.98
N GLU A 422 13.57 -25.94 33.67
CA GLU A 422 14.74 -25.23 33.14
C GLU A 422 14.51 -23.70 33.03
N LEU A 423 13.29 -23.23 33.30
CA LEU A 423 12.88 -21.82 33.20
C LEU A 423 12.79 -21.16 34.60
N ASP A 424 13.02 -21.87 35.69
CA ASP A 424 13.00 -21.39 37.08
C ASP A 424 14.29 -20.62 37.44
#